data_804ccc9a6ddadc11e9a29d64c5237050
#
_entry.id   804ccc9a6ddadc11e9a29d64c5237050
#
_cell.length_a   1.000
_cell.length_b   1.000
_cell.length_c   1.000
_cell.angle_alpha   90.00
_cell.angle_beta   90.00
_cell.angle_gamma   90.00
#
_symmetry.space_group_name_H-M   'P 1'
#
loop_
_entity.id
_entity.type
_entity.pdbx_description
1 polymer ?
#
loop_
_entity_poly.entity_id
_entity_poly.type
_entity_poly.pdbx_seq_one_letter_code
_entity_poly.pdbx_strand_id
1 'polypeptide(L)'
;MQVRYSLAIPTLAALFGVPAVAASLGASIEVPRLNVSEYHRPYVAAWIERADNSVAATVAVWYDVRTRTNNPEGEGTKWLKDLHQWWRRTGRELQVPIDGVTGATKPAGTHGVSLPDAAAAKLAPGAYKFVVEAAREVGGREVVSVPFQWPPTKADQQRASGSTELGDIKLELKP
;
A
#
# COMPACT_ATOMS: atom_id res chain seq x y z
N MET A 1 -76.48 -7.44 -18.94
CA MET A 1 -75.12 -7.15 -19.49
C MET A 1 -74.29 -6.65 -18.36
N GLN A 2 -73.50 -7.53 -17.71
CA GLN A 2 -72.63 -7.14 -16.56
C GLN A 2 -71.15 -7.09 -16.99
N VAL A 3 -70.58 -5.91 -16.91
CA VAL A 3 -69.17 -5.66 -17.23
C VAL A 3 -68.33 -5.90 -15.94
N ARG A 4 -67.45 -6.91 -15.98
CA ARG A 4 -66.50 -7.20 -14.91
C ARG A 4 -65.21 -6.44 -15.18
N TYR A 5 -64.86 -5.49 -14.33
CA TYR A 5 -63.57 -4.82 -14.33
C TYR A 5 -62.57 -5.66 -13.50
N SER A 6 -61.55 -6.19 -14.15
CA SER A 6 -60.40 -6.80 -13.48
C SER A 6 -59.38 -5.72 -13.15
N LEU A 7 -59.18 -5.44 -11.87
CA LEU A 7 -58.07 -4.61 -11.41
C LEU A 7 -56.79 -5.45 -11.46
N ALA A 8 -55.85 -5.06 -12.30
CA ALA A 8 -54.49 -5.56 -12.28
C ALA A 8 -53.67 -4.73 -11.29
N ILE A 9 -53.19 -5.34 -10.22
CA ILE A 9 -52.30 -4.71 -9.24
C ILE A 9 -50.87 -4.88 -9.76
N PRO A 10 -50.09 -3.79 -10.01
CA PRO A 10 -48.70 -3.92 -10.38
C PRO A 10 -47.85 -4.31 -9.15
N THR A 11 -47.24 -5.47 -9.21
CA THR A 11 -46.26 -5.91 -8.18
C THR A 11 -44.97 -5.10 -8.36
N LEU A 12 -44.76 -4.17 -7.48
CA LEU A 12 -43.47 -3.41 -7.40
C LEU A 12 -42.42 -4.31 -6.81
N ALA A 13 -41.52 -4.87 -7.63
CA ALA A 13 -40.37 -5.62 -7.19
C ALA A 13 -39.33 -4.62 -6.63
N ALA A 14 -39.21 -4.56 -5.30
CA ALA A 14 -38.15 -3.81 -4.64
C ALA A 14 -36.81 -4.55 -4.86
N LEU A 15 -35.97 -4.01 -5.71
CA LEU A 15 -34.57 -4.41 -5.84
C LEU A 15 -33.80 -3.97 -4.58
N PHE A 16 -33.65 -4.88 -3.61
CA PHE A 16 -32.72 -4.69 -2.51
C PHE A 16 -31.31 -4.80 -3.09
N GLY A 17 -30.68 -3.66 -3.36
CA GLY A 17 -29.26 -3.60 -3.69
C GLY A 17 -28.44 -4.06 -2.48
N VAL A 18 -27.77 -5.20 -2.58
CA VAL A 18 -26.77 -5.61 -1.61
C VAL A 18 -25.66 -4.56 -1.66
N PRO A 19 -25.24 -3.95 -0.54
CA PRO A 19 -24.12 -3.02 -0.55
C PRO A 19 -22.89 -3.76 -1.09
N ALA A 20 -22.35 -3.29 -2.21
CA ALA A 20 -21.09 -3.80 -2.72
C ALA A 20 -20.00 -3.42 -1.70
N VAL A 21 -19.41 -4.39 -1.04
CA VAL A 21 -18.23 -4.17 -0.22
C VAL A 21 -17.10 -3.77 -1.19
N ALA A 22 -16.46 -2.63 -0.94
CA ALA A 22 -15.37 -2.19 -1.79
C ALA A 22 -14.15 -3.09 -1.57
N ALA A 23 -13.53 -3.53 -2.66
CA ALA A 23 -12.32 -4.33 -2.58
C ALA A 23 -11.22 -3.60 -1.79
N SER A 24 -10.54 -4.31 -0.93
CA SER A 24 -9.50 -3.76 -0.05
C SER A 24 -8.19 -4.54 -0.13
N LEU A 25 -7.08 -3.82 0.13
CA LEU A 25 -5.73 -4.35 0.17
C LEU A 25 -5.07 -3.92 1.46
N GLY A 26 -4.67 -4.92 2.26
CA GLY A 26 -3.81 -4.76 3.42
C GLY A 26 -2.49 -5.49 3.20
N ALA A 27 -1.44 -5.06 3.88
CA ALA A 27 -0.17 -5.76 3.89
C ALA A 27 0.51 -5.69 5.25
N SER A 28 1.36 -6.66 5.53
CA SER A 28 2.31 -6.59 6.64
C SER A 28 3.74 -6.65 6.10
N ILE A 29 4.58 -5.79 6.64
CA ILE A 29 5.98 -5.65 6.28
C ILE A 29 6.82 -5.95 7.52
N GLU A 30 7.67 -6.95 7.44
CA GLU A 30 8.61 -7.26 8.51
C GLU A 30 9.93 -6.52 8.30
N VAL A 31 10.31 -5.73 9.31
CA VAL A 31 11.64 -5.16 9.46
C VAL A 31 12.45 -6.11 10.33
N PRO A 32 13.47 -6.80 9.80
CA PRO A 32 14.19 -7.81 10.56
C PRO A 32 15.08 -7.18 11.63
N ARG A 33 15.34 -7.93 12.69
CA ARG A 33 16.35 -7.59 13.65
C ARG A 33 17.72 -8.02 13.12
N LEU A 34 18.55 -7.05 12.73
CA LEU A 34 19.87 -7.33 12.20
C LEU A 34 20.92 -7.27 13.31
N ASN A 35 21.84 -8.24 13.34
CA ASN A 35 22.98 -8.25 14.24
C ASN A 35 24.16 -7.54 13.57
N VAL A 36 24.17 -6.22 13.65
CA VAL A 36 25.20 -5.34 13.07
C VAL A 36 25.77 -4.43 14.15
N SER A 37 27.00 -3.96 13.97
CA SER A 37 27.71 -3.10 14.95
C SER A 37 27.01 -1.77 15.17
N GLU A 38 26.38 -1.22 14.11
CA GLU A 38 25.63 0.03 14.16
C GLU A 38 24.29 -0.18 13.44
N TYR A 39 23.20 -0.07 14.19
CA TYR A 39 21.87 -0.30 13.67
C TYR A 39 21.09 1.01 13.55
N HIS A 40 20.76 1.38 12.34
CA HIS A 40 19.80 2.42 12.02
C HIS A 40 18.48 1.78 11.54
N ARG A 41 17.35 2.41 11.90
CA ARG A 41 16.04 1.97 11.37
C ARG A 41 15.99 2.26 9.89
N PRO A 42 15.61 1.30 9.04
CA PRO A 42 15.55 1.53 7.60
C PRO A 42 14.47 2.55 7.23
N TYR A 43 14.73 3.31 6.18
CA TYR A 43 13.70 3.96 5.40
C TYR A 43 12.99 2.89 4.58
N VAL A 44 11.67 2.99 4.46
CA VAL A 44 10.87 2.03 3.72
C VAL A 44 9.86 2.76 2.86
N ALA A 45 9.75 2.38 1.60
CA ALA A 45 8.62 2.74 0.74
C ALA A 45 7.89 1.48 0.29
N ALA A 46 6.56 1.56 0.26
CA ALA A 46 5.70 0.52 -0.27
C ALA A 46 4.73 1.14 -1.28
N TRP A 47 4.61 0.51 -2.47
CA TRP A 47 3.77 1.02 -3.54
C TRP A 47 3.16 -0.10 -4.38
N ILE A 48 2.14 0.26 -5.13
CA ILE A 48 1.52 -0.61 -6.14
C ILE A 48 2.07 -0.21 -7.51
N GLU A 49 2.56 -1.20 -8.24
CA GLU A 49 3.20 -1.07 -9.53
C GLU A 49 2.40 -1.80 -10.61
N ARG A 50 2.23 -1.16 -11.76
CA ARG A 50 1.62 -1.76 -12.95
C ARG A 50 2.63 -2.64 -13.71
N ALA A 51 2.15 -3.38 -14.70
CA ALA A 51 2.97 -4.23 -15.55
C ALA A 51 4.07 -3.47 -16.32
N ASP A 52 3.83 -2.20 -16.65
CA ASP A 52 4.79 -1.29 -17.29
C ASP A 52 5.78 -0.65 -16.32
N ASN A 53 5.75 -1.07 -15.05
CA ASN A 53 6.51 -0.54 -13.92
C ASN A 53 6.18 0.91 -13.51
N SER A 54 5.10 1.49 -14.00
CA SER A 54 4.59 2.76 -13.46
C SER A 54 3.95 2.57 -12.09
N VAL A 55 4.02 3.59 -11.24
CA VAL A 55 3.39 3.56 -9.91
C VAL A 55 1.91 3.86 -10.03
N ALA A 56 1.07 2.96 -9.51
CA ALA A 56 -0.37 3.15 -9.45
C ALA A 56 -0.78 3.90 -8.17
N ALA A 57 -0.14 3.57 -7.05
CA ALA A 57 -0.36 4.23 -5.76
C ALA A 57 0.85 4.01 -4.84
N THR A 58 1.22 5.01 -4.04
CA THR A 58 2.12 4.85 -2.90
C THR A 58 1.27 4.46 -1.68
N VAL A 59 1.68 3.41 -0.98
CA VAL A 59 0.93 2.83 0.15
C VAL A 59 1.53 3.25 1.49
N ALA A 60 2.86 3.28 1.59
CA ALA A 60 3.55 3.74 2.78
C ALA A 60 4.92 4.35 2.42
N VAL A 61 5.33 5.36 3.20
CA VAL A 61 6.69 5.91 3.17
C VAL A 61 7.12 6.19 4.61
N TRP A 62 8.09 5.42 5.11
CA TRP A 62 8.62 5.58 6.47
C TRP A 62 10.02 6.17 6.42
N TYR A 63 10.17 7.33 7.05
CA TYR A 63 11.42 8.06 7.09
C TYR A 63 11.62 8.78 8.43
N ASP A 64 12.75 9.41 8.67
CA ASP A 64 12.95 10.22 9.87
C ASP A 64 12.11 11.50 9.77
N VAL A 65 10.96 11.49 10.42
CA VAL A 65 10.00 12.62 10.44
C VAL A 65 10.33 13.66 11.52
N ARG A 66 11.44 13.51 12.26
CA ARG A 66 11.81 14.46 13.31
C ARG A 66 12.17 15.81 12.71
N THR A 67 11.44 16.83 13.14
CA THR A 67 11.75 18.22 12.81
C THR A 67 12.72 18.75 13.86
N ARG A 68 13.88 19.25 13.46
CA ARG A 68 14.77 19.97 14.36
C ARG A 68 14.46 21.46 14.30
N THR A 69 14.67 22.17 15.41
CA THR A 69 14.34 23.59 15.58
C THR A 69 14.93 24.49 14.46
N ASN A 70 16.04 24.08 13.86
CA ASN A 70 16.75 24.81 12.82
C ASN A 70 16.53 24.30 11.40
N ASN A 71 15.67 23.27 11.21
CA ASN A 71 15.34 22.72 9.89
C ASN A 71 13.86 22.32 9.84
N PRO A 72 12.95 23.26 9.52
CA PRO A 72 11.51 23.01 9.49
C PRO A 72 11.07 22.01 8.39
N GLU A 73 11.89 21.81 7.35
CA GLU A 73 11.58 20.83 6.28
C GLU A 73 11.90 19.38 6.65
N GLY A 74 12.48 19.15 7.85
CA GLY A 74 12.88 17.82 8.33
C GLY A 74 14.11 17.27 7.60
N GLU A 75 15.19 17.01 8.33
CA GLU A 75 16.43 16.46 7.73
C GLU A 75 16.21 15.12 7.04
N GLY A 76 15.19 14.34 7.49
CA GLY A 76 14.94 13.01 6.98
C GLY A 76 14.50 12.95 5.52
N THR A 77 13.85 13.98 4.99
CA THR A 77 13.38 14.00 3.59
C THR A 77 14.52 13.96 2.58
N LYS A 78 15.68 14.52 2.92
CA LYS A 78 16.87 14.53 2.04
C LYS A 78 17.39 13.12 1.70
N TRP A 79 17.11 12.14 2.57
CA TRP A 79 17.54 10.75 2.42
C TRP A 79 16.52 9.84 1.75
N LEU A 80 15.33 10.36 1.40
CA LEU A 80 14.34 9.60 0.64
C LEU A 80 14.86 9.13 -0.73
N LYS A 81 15.86 9.81 -1.27
CA LYS A 81 16.56 9.43 -2.51
C LYS A 81 17.28 8.08 -2.41
N ASP A 82 17.57 7.60 -1.18
CA ASP A 82 18.24 6.30 -0.95
C ASP A 82 17.27 5.12 -1.18
N LEU A 83 15.96 5.37 -1.18
CA LEU A 83 14.95 4.49 -1.74
C LEU A 83 14.96 4.61 -3.27
N HIS A 84 15.99 4.07 -3.90
CA HIS A 84 16.37 4.37 -5.28
C HIS A 84 15.29 4.07 -6.30
N GLN A 85 14.59 2.93 -6.14
CA GLN A 85 13.58 2.52 -7.12
C GLN A 85 12.31 3.34 -6.96
N TRP A 86 11.80 3.48 -5.75
CA TRP A 86 10.65 4.31 -5.46
C TRP A 86 10.91 5.77 -5.83
N TRP A 87 12.07 6.32 -5.45
CA TRP A 87 12.45 7.70 -5.73
C TRP A 87 12.45 8.01 -7.23
N ARG A 88 13.07 7.15 -8.05
CA ARG A 88 13.11 7.35 -9.50
C ARG A 88 11.75 7.23 -10.16
N ARG A 89 10.85 6.40 -9.63
CA ARG A 89 9.54 6.14 -10.24
C ARG A 89 8.49 7.16 -9.87
N THR A 90 8.52 7.67 -8.66
CA THR A 90 7.49 8.60 -8.17
C THR A 90 7.97 9.53 -7.05
N GLY A 91 8.87 9.11 -6.18
CA GLY A 91 9.21 9.83 -4.95
C GLY A 91 9.68 11.26 -5.17
N ARG A 92 10.44 11.51 -6.25
CA ARG A 92 10.97 12.84 -6.58
C ARG A 92 9.88 13.88 -6.91
N GLU A 93 8.69 13.42 -7.31
CA GLU A 93 7.56 14.25 -7.72
C GLU A 93 6.53 14.40 -6.60
N LEU A 94 6.68 13.62 -5.52
CA LEU A 94 5.77 13.65 -4.38
C LEU A 94 6.19 14.66 -3.34
N GLN A 95 5.24 15.44 -2.88
CA GLN A 95 5.42 16.28 -1.69
C GLN A 95 5.08 15.47 -0.45
N VAL A 96 6.02 15.31 0.44
CA VAL A 96 5.82 14.66 1.75
C VAL A 96 5.75 15.73 2.85
N PRO A 97 4.97 15.54 3.92
CA PRO A 97 4.20 14.32 4.26
C PRO A 97 2.91 14.16 3.45
N ILE A 98 2.49 12.90 3.23
CA ILE A 98 1.22 12.53 2.60
C ILE A 98 0.35 11.86 3.66
N ASP A 99 -0.85 12.37 3.89
CA ASP A 99 -1.78 11.85 4.88
C ASP A 99 -2.12 10.37 4.63
N GLY A 100 -2.10 9.57 5.70
CA GLY A 100 -2.37 8.13 5.63
C GLY A 100 -1.29 7.28 4.96
N VAL A 101 -0.22 7.90 4.43
CA VAL A 101 0.86 7.22 3.71
C VAL A 101 2.19 7.38 4.42
N THR A 102 2.52 8.59 4.87
CA THR A 102 3.83 8.86 5.48
C THR A 102 3.83 8.60 6.99
N GLY A 103 4.97 8.14 7.50
CA GLY A 103 5.17 7.91 8.92
C GLY A 103 6.64 7.81 9.31
N ALA A 104 6.89 7.74 10.61
CA ALA A 104 8.23 7.53 11.13
C ALA A 104 8.78 6.15 10.78
N THR A 105 10.13 6.04 10.68
CA THR A 105 10.84 4.75 10.59
C THR A 105 10.38 3.78 11.68
N LYS A 106 10.25 2.52 11.33
CA LYS A 106 9.74 1.48 12.24
C LYS A 106 10.90 0.71 12.92
N PRO A 107 10.72 0.27 14.17
CA PRO A 107 11.65 -0.67 14.79
C PRO A 107 11.57 -2.05 14.12
N ALA A 108 12.51 -2.95 14.47
CA ALA A 108 12.39 -4.36 14.10
C ALA A 108 11.06 -4.94 14.57
N GLY A 109 10.41 -5.72 13.71
CA GLY A 109 9.08 -6.31 13.91
C GLY A 109 8.20 -6.22 12.68
N THR A 110 6.97 -6.70 12.80
CA THR A 110 5.98 -6.70 11.70
C THR A 110 5.05 -5.50 11.82
N HIS A 111 4.88 -4.77 10.72
CA HIS A 111 4.10 -3.53 10.67
C HIS A 111 3.04 -3.60 9.57
N GLY A 112 1.79 -3.30 9.95
CA GLY A 112 0.67 -3.25 9.02
C GLY A 112 0.63 -1.96 8.22
N VAL A 113 0.25 -2.07 6.94
CA VAL A 113 -0.10 -0.97 6.05
C VAL A 113 -1.36 -1.33 5.27
N SER A 114 -2.09 -0.34 4.81
CA SER A 114 -3.27 -0.56 3.95
C SER A 114 -3.31 0.45 2.82
N LEU A 115 -3.83 0.03 1.69
CA LEU A 115 -4.14 0.95 0.60
C LEU A 115 -5.34 1.79 1.01
N PRO A 116 -5.24 3.13 1.00
CA PRO A 116 -6.40 3.99 1.25
C PRO A 116 -7.54 3.74 0.27
N ASP A 117 -8.79 3.71 0.75
CA ASP A 117 -9.98 3.42 -0.08
C ASP A 117 -10.07 4.30 -1.32
N ALA A 118 -9.74 5.59 -1.18
CA ALA A 118 -9.72 6.52 -2.30
C ALA A 118 -8.67 6.16 -3.38
N ALA A 119 -7.59 5.49 -3.01
CA ALA A 119 -6.59 4.98 -3.95
C ALA A 119 -7.02 3.63 -4.53
N ALA A 120 -7.61 2.75 -3.71
CA ALA A 120 -8.17 1.47 -4.15
C ALA A 120 -9.24 1.66 -5.24
N ALA A 121 -10.14 2.63 -5.06
CA ALA A 121 -11.19 2.96 -6.02
C ALA A 121 -10.67 3.45 -7.38
N LYS A 122 -9.42 3.89 -7.45
CA LYS A 122 -8.77 4.35 -8.70
C LYS A 122 -7.98 3.25 -9.41
N LEU A 123 -7.81 2.08 -8.80
CA LEU A 123 -7.11 0.97 -9.43
C LEU A 123 -8.03 0.32 -10.47
N ALA A 124 -7.61 0.34 -11.74
CA ALA A 124 -8.30 -0.41 -12.79
C ALA A 124 -8.13 -1.92 -12.58
N PRO A 125 -9.07 -2.76 -13.06
CA PRO A 125 -8.87 -4.20 -13.07
C PRO A 125 -7.59 -4.60 -13.82
N GLY A 126 -6.79 -5.50 -13.25
CA GLY A 126 -5.56 -5.95 -13.90
C GLY A 126 -4.54 -6.58 -12.95
N ALA A 127 -3.38 -6.91 -13.52
CA ALA A 127 -2.24 -7.46 -12.81
C ALA A 127 -1.35 -6.34 -12.26
N TYR A 128 -0.95 -6.49 -11.01
CA TYR A 128 -0.11 -5.54 -10.27
C TYR A 128 0.96 -6.26 -9.46
N LYS A 129 1.90 -5.47 -8.93
CA LYS A 129 2.83 -5.90 -7.89
C LYS A 129 2.72 -4.95 -6.70
N PHE A 130 2.65 -5.48 -5.50
CA PHE A 130 2.94 -4.75 -4.29
C PHE A 130 4.44 -4.80 -4.09
N VAL A 131 5.10 -3.66 -4.10
CA VAL A 131 6.57 -3.56 -4.04
C VAL A 131 6.94 -2.85 -2.75
N VAL A 132 7.94 -3.38 -2.05
CA VAL A 132 8.50 -2.79 -0.85
C VAL A 132 9.99 -2.60 -1.06
N GLU A 133 10.49 -1.40 -0.81
CA GLU A 133 11.91 -1.06 -0.82
C GLU A 133 12.32 -0.59 0.57
N ALA A 134 13.41 -1.14 1.08
CA ALA A 134 14.06 -0.69 2.30
C ALA A 134 15.48 -0.20 1.99
N ALA A 135 15.90 0.87 2.67
CA ALA A 135 17.26 1.39 2.63
C ALA A 135 17.69 1.80 4.05
N ARG A 136 18.84 1.33 4.48
CA ARG A 136 19.35 1.59 5.83
C ARG A 136 20.67 2.36 5.79
N GLU A 137 20.79 3.39 6.61
CA GLU A 137 22.04 4.12 6.79
C GLU A 137 23.15 3.18 7.29
N VAL A 138 24.34 3.29 6.70
CA VAL A 138 25.48 2.37 6.96
C VAL A 138 25.08 0.91 6.73
N GLY A 139 24.12 0.66 5.86
CA GLY A 139 23.55 -0.67 5.61
C GLY A 139 23.28 -0.95 4.14
N GLY A 140 22.42 -1.91 3.93
CA GLY A 140 22.01 -2.36 2.62
C GLY A 140 20.75 -1.66 2.09
N ARG A 141 20.36 -2.11 0.92
CA ARG A 141 19.10 -1.79 0.27
C ARG A 141 18.52 -3.06 -0.32
N GLU A 142 17.24 -3.26 -0.11
CA GLU A 142 16.54 -4.43 -0.62
C GLU A 142 15.18 -4.04 -1.20
N VAL A 143 14.77 -4.75 -2.24
CA VAL A 143 13.46 -4.61 -2.87
C VAL A 143 12.80 -5.97 -2.95
N VAL A 144 11.58 -6.07 -2.42
CA VAL A 144 10.75 -7.28 -2.48
C VAL A 144 9.46 -6.94 -3.21
N SER A 145 8.96 -7.84 -4.05
CA SER A 145 7.70 -7.65 -4.77
C SER A 145 6.78 -8.85 -4.64
N VAL A 146 5.48 -8.59 -4.48
CA VAL A 146 4.42 -9.58 -4.37
C VAL A 146 3.42 -9.34 -5.50
N PRO A 147 3.30 -10.24 -6.50
CA PRO A 147 2.34 -10.09 -7.58
C PRO A 147 0.91 -10.35 -7.09
N PHE A 148 -0.08 -9.64 -7.65
CA PHE A 148 -1.49 -9.86 -7.35
C PHE A 148 -2.41 -9.41 -8.50
N GLN A 149 -3.69 -9.83 -8.44
CA GLN A 149 -4.74 -9.39 -9.35
C GLN A 149 -5.70 -8.44 -8.62
N TRP A 150 -6.16 -7.41 -9.30
CA TRP A 150 -7.13 -6.45 -8.79
C TRP A 150 -8.34 -6.28 -9.73
N PRO A 151 -9.56 -6.16 -9.23
CA PRO A 151 -9.95 -6.47 -7.87
C PRO A 151 -9.91 -7.97 -7.61
N PRO A 152 -9.74 -8.42 -6.36
CA PRO A 152 -9.80 -9.84 -6.03
C PRO A 152 -11.24 -10.36 -6.16
N THR A 153 -11.41 -11.55 -6.75
CA THR A 153 -12.72 -12.22 -6.86
C THR A 153 -13.12 -12.98 -5.59
N LYS A 154 -12.15 -13.24 -4.73
CA LYS A 154 -12.28 -13.89 -3.42
C LYS A 154 -11.18 -13.38 -2.50
N ALA A 155 -11.33 -13.59 -1.20
CA ALA A 155 -10.25 -13.33 -0.25
C ALA A 155 -9.00 -14.13 -0.64
N ASP A 156 -7.85 -13.47 -0.73
CA ASP A 156 -6.59 -14.05 -1.15
C ASP A 156 -5.43 -13.52 -0.29
N GLN A 157 -4.38 -14.33 -0.15
CA GLN A 157 -3.17 -13.98 0.58
C GLN A 157 -1.95 -14.38 -0.22
N GLN A 158 -1.08 -13.41 -0.48
CA GLN A 158 0.19 -13.60 -1.19
C GLN A 158 1.37 -13.28 -0.26
N ARG A 159 2.55 -13.85 -0.54
CA ARG A 159 3.75 -13.68 0.28
C ARG A 159 5.00 -13.59 -0.57
N ALA A 160 5.98 -12.86 -0.08
CA ALA A 160 7.37 -12.92 -0.48
C ALA A 160 8.25 -12.61 0.72
N SER A 161 9.50 -12.98 0.69
CA SER A 161 10.45 -12.71 1.78
C SER A 161 11.70 -12.03 1.23
N GLY A 162 12.20 -11.07 1.96
CA GLY A 162 13.53 -10.52 1.78
C GLY A 162 14.61 -11.43 2.39
N SER A 163 15.84 -11.01 2.27
CA SER A 163 17.01 -11.77 2.75
C SER A 163 18.01 -10.92 3.53
N THR A 164 17.86 -9.59 3.50
CA THR A 164 18.82 -8.66 4.08
C THR A 164 18.14 -7.56 4.93
N GLU A 165 17.50 -6.59 4.31
CA GLU A 165 16.90 -5.42 4.98
C GLU A 165 15.40 -5.58 5.21
N LEU A 166 14.77 -6.57 4.57
CA LEU A 166 13.36 -6.93 4.68
C LEU A 166 13.22 -8.38 5.13
N GLY A 167 12.23 -8.67 5.96
CA GLY A 167 11.78 -10.01 6.28
C GLY A 167 10.57 -10.41 5.43
N ASP A 168 9.57 -11.02 6.06
CA ASP A 168 8.35 -11.46 5.39
C ASP A 168 7.46 -10.28 4.99
N ILE A 169 7.02 -10.30 3.75
CA ILE A 169 5.99 -9.42 3.20
C ILE A 169 4.75 -10.25 2.93
N LYS A 170 3.65 -9.92 3.59
CA LYS A 170 2.34 -10.57 3.38
C LYS A 170 1.37 -9.56 2.81
N LEU A 171 0.64 -9.96 1.78
CA LEU A 171 -0.39 -9.16 1.14
C LEU A 171 -1.74 -9.85 1.35
N GLU A 172 -2.72 -9.12 1.83
CA GLU A 172 -4.10 -9.59 2.05
C GLU A 172 -5.05 -8.80 1.15
N LEU A 173 -5.84 -9.53 0.37
CA LEU A 173 -6.82 -9.00 -0.56
C LEU A 173 -8.21 -9.46 -0.16
N LYS A 174 -9.17 -8.54 -0.14
CA LYS A 174 -10.59 -8.84 0.12
C LYS A 174 -11.44 -8.19 -0.95
N PRO A 175 -12.48 -8.94 -1.48
CA PRO A 175 -13.45 -8.40 -2.43
C PRO A 175 -14.22 -7.21 -1.89
#